data_3abdb10e766255f5c78ec7ff12f52421
#
_entry.id   3abdb10e766255f5c78ec7ff12f52421
#
_cell.length_a   1.000
_cell.length_b   1.000
_cell.length_c   1.000
_cell.angle_alpha   90.00
_cell.angle_beta   90.00
_cell.angle_gamma   90.00
#
_symmetry.space_group_name_H-M   'P 1'
#
loop_
_entity.id
_entity.type
_entity.pdbx_description
1 polymer ?
#
loop_
_entity_poly.entity_id
_entity_poly.type
_entity_poly.pdbx_seq_one_letter_code
_entity_poly.pdbx_strand_id
1 'polypeptide(L)'
;MRLIFIRHGDPDYVHDSLTEKGRREAALLAERVATWKVDEFYCSPLGRAKETARYSLEKLNRQAQTFEWLKEFYITIKDPETGKDRIPWDFMPDFWTSDPHFYDKDNWTEAEVFKTGDLRKNYDEVAAGLDSILAKHGYIRSGAVYKTNHTQPTGSGIAAQDGKTLVFFCHLGVSFVMMAHLLGFSPAQLFHNFFVAPTSVTVLNAEERIAGTAMFRTQVIGCTRHLAGLEPVSASGYFTEVFQD
;
A
#
# COMPACT_ATOMS: atom_id res chain seq x y z
N MET A 1 11.15 6.48 -11.29
CA MET A 1 10.30 6.82 -10.12
C MET A 1 10.31 5.66 -9.13
N ARG A 2 10.28 5.98 -7.84
CA ARG A 2 10.13 5.02 -6.74
C ARG A 2 8.90 5.36 -5.91
N LEU A 3 8.08 4.37 -5.62
CA LEU A 3 6.95 4.46 -4.69
C LEU A 3 7.30 3.65 -3.45
N ILE A 4 7.08 4.23 -2.28
CA ILE A 4 7.29 3.57 -0.99
C ILE A 4 5.98 3.63 -0.22
N PHE A 5 5.39 2.47 0.04
CA PHE A 5 4.21 2.33 0.89
C PHE A 5 4.63 1.92 2.29
N ILE A 6 4.14 2.64 3.28
CA ILE A 6 4.42 2.40 4.70
C ILE A 6 3.08 2.18 5.40
N ARG A 7 2.90 1.00 5.98
CA ARG A 7 1.76 0.73 6.85
C ARG A 7 1.92 1.49 8.17
N HIS A 8 0.82 2.02 8.72
CA HIS A 8 0.84 2.62 10.06
C HIS A 8 1.44 1.67 11.11
N GLY A 9 1.94 2.21 12.22
CA GLY A 9 2.46 1.46 13.36
C GLY A 9 1.36 0.65 14.08
N ASP A 10 1.76 -0.12 15.09
CA ASP A 10 0.83 -0.93 15.87
C ASP A 10 -0.36 -0.09 16.39
N PRO A 11 -1.62 -0.43 15.99
CA PRO A 11 -2.74 0.49 16.12
C PRO A 11 -3.52 0.35 17.42
N ASP A 12 -3.94 1.48 17.99
CA ASP A 12 -5.10 1.59 18.86
C ASP A 12 -6.32 1.96 18.01
N TYR A 13 -7.11 0.96 17.64
CA TYR A 13 -8.30 1.17 16.80
C TYR A 13 -9.43 1.92 17.51
N VAL A 14 -9.47 1.90 18.84
CA VAL A 14 -10.51 2.60 19.62
C VAL A 14 -10.35 4.12 19.50
N HIS A 15 -9.11 4.60 19.55
CA HIS A 15 -8.81 6.03 19.49
C HIS A 15 -8.27 6.49 18.12
N ASP A 16 -8.26 5.61 17.12
CA ASP A 16 -7.62 5.83 15.81
C ASP A 16 -6.22 6.44 15.93
N SER A 17 -5.41 5.84 16.78
CA SER A 17 -4.05 6.28 17.13
C SER A 17 -3.07 5.11 17.14
N LEU A 18 -1.87 5.33 17.65
CA LEU A 18 -0.89 4.25 17.87
C LEU A 18 -0.91 3.81 19.34
N THR A 19 -0.63 2.52 19.57
CA THR A 19 -0.24 2.03 20.89
C THR A 19 1.14 2.59 21.28
N GLU A 20 1.57 2.38 22.53
CA GLU A 20 2.95 2.71 22.91
C GLU A 20 4.00 1.94 22.08
N LYS A 21 3.70 0.68 21.75
CA LYS A 21 4.50 -0.11 20.81
C LYS A 21 4.56 0.56 19.44
N GLY A 22 3.43 0.92 18.88
CA GLY A 22 3.36 1.59 17.58
C GLY A 22 4.11 2.93 17.53
N ARG A 23 4.18 3.67 18.65
CA ARG A 23 4.98 4.89 18.76
C ARG A 23 6.49 4.59 18.73
N ARG A 24 6.95 3.54 19.43
CA ARG A 24 8.36 3.10 19.34
C ARG A 24 8.71 2.62 17.93
N GLU A 25 7.83 1.83 17.30
CA GLU A 25 8.00 1.41 15.91
C GLU A 25 8.12 2.61 14.96
N ALA A 26 7.23 3.61 15.11
CA ALA A 26 7.24 4.83 14.28
C ALA A 26 8.50 5.68 14.49
N ALA A 27 9.04 5.74 15.73
CA ALA A 27 10.28 6.42 16.01
C ALA A 27 11.48 5.74 15.32
N LEU A 28 11.55 4.41 15.36
CA LEU A 28 12.59 3.63 14.66
C LEU A 28 12.46 3.76 13.13
N LEU A 29 11.22 3.76 12.62
CA LEU A 29 10.95 4.02 11.21
C LEU A 29 11.46 5.40 10.79
N ALA A 30 11.28 6.43 11.62
CA ALA A 30 11.73 7.79 11.31
C ALA A 30 13.24 7.87 11.12
N GLU A 31 14.03 7.11 11.91
CA GLU A 31 15.49 7.02 11.70
C GLU A 31 15.81 6.47 10.30
N ARG A 32 15.08 5.44 9.87
CA ARG A 32 15.25 4.86 8.54
C ARG A 32 14.82 5.81 7.43
N VAL A 33 13.65 6.45 7.56
CA VAL A 33 13.13 7.38 6.56
C VAL A 33 14.06 8.59 6.41
N ALA A 34 14.67 9.05 7.49
CA ALA A 34 15.63 10.18 7.47
C ALA A 34 16.85 9.92 6.60
N THR A 35 17.19 8.66 6.30
CA THR A 35 18.30 8.32 5.40
C THR A 35 17.93 8.38 3.91
N TRP A 36 16.66 8.61 3.58
CA TRP A 36 16.19 8.59 2.19
C TRP A 36 16.11 10.00 1.60
N LYS A 37 16.41 10.10 0.32
CA LYS A 37 16.07 11.28 -0.47
C LYS A 37 14.64 11.13 -0.94
N VAL A 38 13.69 11.85 -0.31
CA VAL A 38 12.27 11.80 -0.61
C VAL A 38 11.83 13.13 -1.22
N ASP A 39 11.13 13.07 -2.35
CA ASP A 39 10.61 14.25 -3.04
C ASP A 39 9.28 14.68 -2.44
N GLU A 40 8.33 13.77 -2.24
CA GLU A 40 7.01 14.08 -1.70
C GLU A 40 6.52 13.01 -0.73
N PHE A 41 5.77 13.47 0.28
CA PHE A 41 5.10 12.64 1.26
C PHE A 41 3.59 12.77 1.13
N TYR A 42 2.92 11.63 1.18
CA TYR A 42 1.46 11.49 1.17
C TYR A 42 1.01 10.72 2.40
N CYS A 43 -0.18 11.05 2.91
CA CYS A 43 -0.67 10.43 4.13
C CYS A 43 -2.18 10.19 4.07
N SER A 44 -2.59 9.06 4.64
CA SER A 44 -3.99 8.78 4.94
C SER A 44 -4.56 9.83 5.92
N PRO A 45 -5.86 10.14 5.85
CA PRO A 45 -6.51 11.03 6.82
C PRO A 45 -6.67 10.41 8.21
N LEU A 46 -6.54 9.08 8.35
CA LEU A 46 -6.75 8.37 9.61
C LEU A 46 -5.64 8.64 10.63
N GLY A 47 -6.02 8.78 11.90
CA GLY A 47 -5.15 9.22 12.99
C GLY A 47 -3.90 8.37 13.17
N ARG A 48 -4.03 7.03 13.16
CA ARG A 48 -2.89 6.10 13.27
C ARG A 48 -1.85 6.24 12.15
N ALA A 49 -2.28 6.56 10.92
CA ALA A 49 -1.36 6.82 9.81
C ALA A 49 -0.67 8.20 9.95
N LYS A 50 -1.44 9.23 10.34
CA LYS A 50 -0.91 10.57 10.64
C LYS A 50 0.10 10.53 11.78
N GLU A 51 -0.20 9.80 12.86
CA GLU A 51 0.70 9.67 13.99
C GLU A 51 2.00 8.94 13.58
N THR A 52 1.90 7.88 12.76
CA THR A 52 3.09 7.20 12.21
C THR A 52 3.93 8.15 11.36
N ALA A 53 3.31 8.91 10.45
CA ALA A 53 3.99 9.85 9.58
C ALA A 53 4.67 10.98 10.36
N ARG A 54 4.05 11.46 11.43
CA ARG A 54 4.50 12.59 12.24
C ARG A 54 5.94 12.46 12.67
N TYR A 55 6.36 11.30 13.19
CA TYR A 55 7.75 11.06 13.62
C TYR A 55 8.77 11.31 12.50
N SER A 56 8.49 10.80 11.30
CA SER A 56 9.36 10.98 10.14
C SER A 56 9.35 12.43 9.63
N LEU A 57 8.16 13.03 9.56
CA LEU A 57 7.97 14.38 9.04
C LEU A 57 8.57 15.45 9.93
N GLU A 58 8.40 15.35 11.26
CA GLU A 58 9.04 16.24 12.25
C GLU A 58 10.55 16.15 12.15
N LYS A 59 11.11 14.93 12.12
CA LYS A 59 12.56 14.71 12.02
C LYS A 59 13.17 15.32 10.76
N LEU A 60 12.43 15.30 9.65
CA LEU A 60 12.89 15.84 8.35
C LEU A 60 12.50 17.31 8.14
N ASN A 61 11.72 17.91 9.04
CA ASN A 61 11.09 19.21 8.85
C ASN A 61 10.32 19.30 7.52
N ARG A 62 9.48 18.28 7.26
CA ARG A 62 8.68 18.13 6.04
C ARG A 62 7.20 18.00 6.38
N GLN A 63 6.36 18.12 5.36
CA GLN A 63 4.92 17.92 5.45
C GLN A 63 4.47 16.86 4.45
N ALA A 64 3.32 16.23 4.72
CA ALA A 64 2.66 15.30 3.81
C ALA A 64 1.35 15.91 3.30
N GLN A 65 1.02 15.64 2.03
CA GLN A 65 -0.32 15.89 1.50
C GLN A 65 -1.25 14.77 1.95
N THR A 66 -2.43 15.12 2.47
CA THR A 66 -3.43 14.16 2.95
C THR A 66 -4.51 13.97 1.90
N PHE A 67 -4.86 12.70 1.61
CA PHE A 67 -5.91 12.33 0.66
C PHE A 67 -6.89 11.33 1.26
N GLU A 68 -8.19 11.56 1.06
CA GLU A 68 -9.27 10.70 1.56
C GLU A 68 -9.19 9.29 0.99
N TRP A 69 -8.82 9.12 -0.26
CA TRP A 69 -8.69 7.81 -0.90
C TRP A 69 -7.53 6.95 -0.34
N LEU A 70 -6.61 7.53 0.45
CA LEU A 70 -5.55 6.79 1.15
C LEU A 70 -6.00 6.16 2.48
N LYS A 71 -7.24 6.39 2.94
CA LYS A 71 -7.77 5.69 4.11
C LYS A 71 -7.79 4.17 3.89
N GLU A 72 -7.91 3.43 4.98
CA GLU A 72 -7.98 1.96 4.87
C GLU A 72 -9.14 1.55 3.96
N PHE A 73 -8.88 0.53 3.13
CA PHE A 73 -9.87 -0.05 2.21
C PHE A 73 -10.89 -0.90 2.98
N TYR A 74 -11.56 -0.27 3.92
CA TYR A 74 -12.46 -0.90 4.87
C TYR A 74 -13.90 -0.85 4.36
N ILE A 75 -14.15 -1.61 3.27
CA ILE A 75 -15.47 -1.66 2.65
C ILE A 75 -16.28 -2.77 3.31
N THR A 76 -17.46 -2.44 3.82
CA THR A 76 -18.37 -3.42 4.40
C THR A 76 -19.02 -4.24 3.30
N ILE A 77 -18.92 -5.56 3.44
CA ILE A 77 -19.65 -6.57 2.68
C ILE A 77 -20.42 -7.48 3.63
N LYS A 78 -21.28 -8.32 3.07
CA LYS A 78 -22.02 -9.33 3.84
C LYS A 78 -21.26 -10.66 3.83
N ASP A 79 -21.08 -11.22 5.00
CA ASP A 79 -20.54 -12.57 5.15
C ASP A 79 -21.49 -13.58 4.50
N PRO A 80 -21.03 -14.47 3.63
CA PRO A 80 -21.89 -15.37 2.86
C PRO A 80 -22.57 -16.44 3.72
N GLU A 81 -22.00 -16.81 4.87
CA GLU A 81 -22.57 -17.84 5.76
C GLU A 81 -23.50 -17.25 6.81
N THR A 82 -23.12 -16.10 7.37
CA THR A 82 -23.81 -15.51 8.53
C THR A 82 -24.68 -14.30 8.21
N GLY A 83 -24.50 -13.68 7.02
CA GLY A 83 -25.14 -12.43 6.61
C GLY A 83 -24.68 -11.19 7.40
N LYS A 84 -23.72 -11.34 8.31
CA LYS A 84 -23.18 -10.24 9.12
C LYS A 84 -22.24 -9.36 8.31
N ASP A 85 -22.03 -8.16 8.79
CA ASP A 85 -21.04 -7.25 8.21
C ASP A 85 -19.61 -7.77 8.44
N ARG A 86 -18.79 -7.72 7.38
CA ARG A 86 -17.37 -8.04 7.42
C ARG A 86 -16.57 -7.22 6.40
N ILE A 87 -15.26 -7.33 6.48
CA ILE A 87 -14.30 -6.76 5.52
C ILE A 87 -14.07 -7.71 4.35
N PRO A 88 -13.56 -7.24 3.19
CA PRO A 88 -13.40 -8.05 1.98
C PRO A 88 -12.17 -8.97 1.96
N TRP A 89 -11.63 -9.33 3.12
CA TRP A 89 -10.53 -10.28 3.29
C TRP A 89 -10.78 -11.23 4.45
N ASP A 90 -9.83 -12.16 4.69
CA ASP A 90 -9.90 -13.19 5.73
C ASP A 90 -11.04 -14.21 5.52
N PHE A 91 -11.35 -14.52 4.25
CA PHE A 91 -12.22 -15.64 3.92
C PHE A 91 -11.50 -16.96 4.13
N MET A 92 -12.25 -18.02 4.48
CA MET A 92 -11.70 -19.37 4.55
C MET A 92 -11.13 -19.81 3.20
N PRO A 93 -10.00 -20.55 3.20
CA PRO A 93 -9.33 -20.94 1.96
C PRO A 93 -10.25 -21.62 0.95
N ASP A 94 -11.07 -22.56 1.36
CA ASP A 94 -12.00 -23.29 0.49
C ASP A 94 -13.03 -22.35 -0.18
N PHE A 95 -13.40 -21.28 0.50
CA PHE A 95 -14.34 -20.31 -0.05
C PHE A 95 -13.68 -19.49 -1.16
N TRP A 96 -12.60 -18.76 -0.85
CA TRP A 96 -12.05 -17.81 -1.80
C TRP A 96 -11.28 -18.47 -2.95
N THR A 97 -10.71 -19.68 -2.76
CA THR A 97 -9.99 -20.41 -3.81
C THR A 97 -10.92 -21.08 -4.81
N SER A 98 -12.19 -21.30 -4.46
CA SER A 98 -13.17 -21.96 -5.33
C SER A 98 -13.82 -21.02 -6.36
N ASP A 99 -13.79 -19.70 -6.13
CA ASP A 99 -14.39 -18.72 -7.04
C ASP A 99 -13.31 -18.08 -7.94
N PRO A 100 -13.35 -18.32 -9.28
CA PRO A 100 -12.37 -17.79 -10.21
C PRO A 100 -12.32 -16.25 -10.26
N HIS A 101 -13.39 -15.55 -9.86
CA HIS A 101 -13.37 -14.08 -9.80
C HIS A 101 -12.30 -13.55 -8.85
N PHE A 102 -11.99 -14.24 -7.75
CA PHE A 102 -10.92 -13.81 -6.84
C PHE A 102 -9.55 -13.70 -7.52
N TYR A 103 -9.37 -14.40 -8.65
CA TYR A 103 -8.13 -14.40 -9.42
C TYR A 103 -8.16 -13.43 -10.62
N ASP A 104 -9.33 -12.92 -10.99
CA ASP A 104 -9.50 -12.06 -12.14
C ASP A 104 -9.22 -10.59 -11.76
N LYS A 105 -8.16 -10.01 -12.34
CA LYS A 105 -7.75 -8.62 -12.05
C LYS A 105 -8.78 -7.56 -12.48
N ASP A 106 -9.61 -7.87 -13.46
CA ASP A 106 -10.58 -6.92 -14.03
C ASP A 106 -11.97 -7.13 -13.43
N ASN A 107 -12.36 -8.40 -13.17
CA ASN A 107 -13.70 -8.80 -12.76
C ASN A 107 -13.78 -9.33 -11.31
N TRP A 108 -12.77 -9.12 -10.48
CA TRP A 108 -12.77 -9.62 -9.10
C TRP A 108 -13.97 -9.17 -8.27
N THR A 109 -14.52 -7.98 -8.57
CA THR A 109 -15.70 -7.46 -7.87
C THR A 109 -17.01 -8.14 -8.28
N GLU A 110 -16.97 -9.01 -9.32
CA GLU A 110 -18.13 -9.78 -9.78
C GLU A 110 -18.37 -11.05 -8.93
N ALA A 111 -17.44 -11.41 -8.05
CA ALA A 111 -17.73 -12.44 -7.03
C ALA A 111 -18.97 -12.04 -6.23
N GLU A 112 -19.92 -12.98 -6.05
CA GLU A 112 -21.22 -12.68 -5.43
C GLU A 112 -21.10 -12.01 -4.06
N VAL A 113 -20.11 -12.41 -3.26
CA VAL A 113 -19.86 -11.80 -1.95
C VAL A 113 -19.45 -10.33 -2.06
N PHE A 114 -18.72 -9.95 -3.10
CA PHE A 114 -18.25 -8.59 -3.30
C PHE A 114 -19.31 -7.64 -3.86
N LYS A 115 -20.36 -8.17 -4.50
CA LYS A 115 -21.51 -7.38 -4.95
C LYS A 115 -22.35 -6.82 -3.81
N THR A 116 -22.15 -7.32 -2.61
CA THR A 116 -22.87 -6.84 -1.41
C THR A 116 -22.33 -5.50 -0.86
N GLY A 117 -21.24 -4.98 -1.41
CA GLY A 117 -20.63 -3.71 -1.03
C GLY A 117 -20.12 -2.91 -2.25
N ASP A 118 -19.72 -1.67 -2.01
CA ASP A 118 -19.27 -0.73 -3.06
C ASP A 118 -17.78 -0.91 -3.44
N LEU A 119 -17.30 -2.18 -3.58
CA LEU A 119 -15.87 -2.43 -3.78
C LEU A 119 -15.35 -1.84 -5.09
N ARG A 120 -16.08 -1.98 -6.21
CA ARG A 120 -15.66 -1.43 -7.50
C ARG A 120 -15.47 0.07 -7.43
N LYS A 121 -16.45 0.79 -6.91
CA LYS A 121 -16.39 2.25 -6.76
C LYS A 121 -15.18 2.69 -5.93
N ASN A 122 -14.97 2.04 -4.79
CA ASN A 122 -13.86 2.39 -3.89
C ASN A 122 -12.50 2.00 -4.50
N TYR A 123 -12.43 0.89 -5.22
CA TYR A 123 -11.23 0.53 -5.98
C TYR A 123 -10.89 1.58 -7.03
N ASP A 124 -11.88 2.00 -7.82
CA ASP A 124 -11.69 2.99 -8.88
C ASP A 124 -11.28 4.36 -8.31
N GLU A 125 -11.78 4.73 -7.11
CA GLU A 125 -11.37 5.95 -6.41
C GLU A 125 -9.88 5.90 -6.00
N VAL A 126 -9.43 4.78 -5.42
CA VAL A 126 -8.02 4.58 -5.07
C VAL A 126 -7.13 4.58 -6.31
N ALA A 127 -7.52 3.85 -7.34
CA ALA A 127 -6.78 3.77 -8.60
C ALA A 127 -6.63 5.15 -9.27
N ALA A 128 -7.75 5.89 -9.39
CA ALA A 128 -7.75 7.24 -9.96
C ALA A 128 -6.92 8.23 -9.13
N GLY A 129 -7.01 8.13 -7.80
CA GLY A 129 -6.21 8.94 -6.88
C GLY A 129 -4.71 8.72 -7.07
N LEU A 130 -4.28 7.47 -7.13
CA LEU A 130 -2.89 7.11 -7.40
C LEU A 130 -2.44 7.58 -8.79
N ASP A 131 -3.22 7.29 -9.83
CA ASP A 131 -2.91 7.69 -11.20
C ASP A 131 -2.82 9.22 -11.34
N SER A 132 -3.64 9.97 -10.60
CA SER A 132 -3.55 11.44 -10.61
C SER A 132 -2.23 11.97 -10.03
N ILE A 133 -1.69 11.30 -9.00
CA ILE A 133 -0.36 11.62 -8.46
C ILE A 133 0.71 11.28 -9.48
N LEU A 134 0.66 10.08 -10.06
CA LEU A 134 1.64 9.63 -11.06
C LEU A 134 1.65 10.53 -12.30
N ALA A 135 0.47 11.00 -12.73
CA ALA A 135 0.33 11.92 -13.86
C ALA A 135 1.04 13.26 -13.62
N LYS A 136 1.04 13.81 -12.40
CA LYS A 136 1.80 15.03 -12.04
C LYS A 136 3.30 14.86 -12.27
N HIS A 137 3.78 13.63 -12.25
CA HIS A 137 5.18 13.28 -12.48
C HIS A 137 5.44 12.71 -13.89
N GLY A 138 4.49 12.87 -14.81
CA GLY A 138 4.64 12.47 -16.21
C GLY A 138 4.37 11.01 -16.51
N TYR A 139 3.76 10.24 -15.57
CA TYR A 139 3.36 8.85 -15.78
C TYR A 139 1.84 8.80 -16.02
N ILE A 140 1.43 8.72 -17.28
CA ILE A 140 0.02 8.72 -17.69
C ILE A 140 -0.45 7.29 -17.93
N ARG A 141 -1.46 6.82 -17.19
CA ARG A 141 -2.01 5.47 -17.36
C ARG A 141 -2.55 5.24 -18.77
N SER A 142 -2.18 4.11 -19.37
CA SER A 142 -2.63 3.67 -20.69
C SER A 142 -2.78 2.15 -20.71
N GLY A 143 -3.97 1.67 -20.41
CA GLY A 143 -4.22 0.24 -20.22
C GLY A 143 -3.39 -0.32 -19.06
N ALA A 144 -2.57 -1.34 -19.31
CA ALA A 144 -1.74 -1.98 -18.29
C ALA A 144 -0.38 -1.30 -18.05
N VAL A 145 -0.06 -0.22 -18.78
CA VAL A 145 1.23 0.47 -18.69
C VAL A 145 1.06 1.96 -18.41
N TYR A 146 2.15 2.65 -18.19
CA TYR A 146 2.19 4.11 -18.10
C TYR A 146 2.96 4.69 -19.28
N LYS A 147 2.40 5.70 -19.95
CA LYS A 147 3.08 6.48 -20.95
C LYS A 147 3.85 7.61 -20.29
N THR A 148 5.09 7.83 -20.75
CA THR A 148 5.97 8.91 -20.32
C THR A 148 6.41 9.74 -21.53
N ASN A 149 7.00 10.90 -21.26
CA ASN A 149 7.60 11.73 -22.30
C ASN A 149 9.12 11.51 -22.45
N HIS A 150 9.66 10.45 -21.86
CA HIS A 150 11.08 10.14 -21.98
C HIS A 150 11.45 9.71 -23.41
N THR A 151 12.50 10.29 -23.94
CA THR A 151 13.00 10.00 -25.30
C THR A 151 14.03 8.86 -25.33
N GLN A 152 14.50 8.43 -24.16
CA GLN A 152 15.41 7.31 -23.99
C GLN A 152 14.91 6.38 -22.91
N PRO A 153 15.17 5.06 -22.98
CA PRO A 153 14.86 4.13 -21.90
C PRO A 153 15.57 4.56 -20.61
N THR A 154 14.85 4.61 -19.51
CA THR A 154 15.44 4.95 -18.20
C THR A 154 15.95 3.73 -17.44
N GLY A 155 15.81 2.52 -18.03
CA GLY A 155 16.25 1.28 -17.43
C GLY A 155 15.34 0.84 -16.26
N SER A 156 15.90 0.01 -15.39
CA SER A 156 15.22 -0.45 -14.16
C SER A 156 15.75 0.29 -12.94
N GLY A 157 14.82 0.76 -12.09
CA GLY A 157 15.14 1.40 -10.81
C GLY A 157 15.36 2.91 -10.89
N ILE A 158 16.04 3.46 -9.88
CA ILE A 158 16.28 4.91 -9.70
C ILE A 158 17.39 5.44 -10.63
N ALA A 159 17.98 4.62 -11.44
CA ALA A 159 18.96 5.05 -12.43
C ALA A 159 18.38 5.99 -13.50
N ALA A 160 17.05 6.18 -13.51
CA ALA A 160 16.43 7.27 -14.22
C ALA A 160 16.97 8.62 -13.70
N GLN A 161 17.52 9.43 -14.56
CA GLN A 161 18.12 10.73 -14.24
C GLN A 161 17.18 11.67 -13.46
N ASP A 162 15.86 11.40 -13.47
CA ASP A 162 14.81 12.16 -12.77
C ASP A 162 14.04 11.31 -11.76
N GLY A 163 14.67 10.29 -11.17
CA GLY A 163 14.03 9.31 -10.28
C GLY A 163 13.42 9.92 -9.02
N LYS A 164 12.16 10.36 -9.10
CA LYS A 164 11.39 10.82 -7.93
C LYS A 164 11.13 9.68 -6.96
N THR A 165 11.22 9.96 -5.67
CA THR A 165 10.80 9.07 -4.59
C THR A 165 9.57 9.64 -3.88
N LEU A 166 8.46 8.91 -3.93
CA LEU A 166 7.18 9.27 -3.30
C LEU A 166 6.92 8.29 -2.16
N VAL A 167 6.63 8.82 -0.97
CA VAL A 167 6.35 8.02 0.23
C VAL A 167 4.89 8.20 0.64
N PHE A 168 4.21 7.08 0.89
CA PHE A 168 2.80 7.03 1.29
C PHE A 168 2.68 6.37 2.66
N PHE A 169 2.23 7.12 3.65
CA PHE A 169 1.84 6.57 4.96
C PHE A 169 0.36 6.18 4.90
N CYS A 170 0.08 4.89 4.95
CA CYS A 170 -1.25 4.36 4.70
C CYS A 170 -1.52 3.07 5.51
N HIS A 171 -2.27 2.14 4.93
CA HIS A 171 -2.76 0.95 5.61
C HIS A 171 -2.53 -0.30 4.75
N LEU A 172 -2.85 -1.49 5.31
CA LEU A 172 -2.65 -2.77 4.64
C LEU A 172 -3.52 -2.89 3.38
N GLY A 173 -4.84 -2.77 3.52
CA GLY A 173 -5.77 -3.01 2.41
C GLY A 173 -5.58 -2.02 1.27
N VAL A 174 -5.51 -0.71 1.54
CA VAL A 174 -5.31 0.31 0.49
C VAL A 174 -3.95 0.16 -0.20
N SER A 175 -2.90 -0.27 0.52
CA SER A 175 -1.60 -0.54 -0.12
C SER A 175 -1.68 -1.70 -1.10
N PHE A 176 -2.46 -2.74 -0.78
CA PHE A 176 -2.69 -3.86 -1.68
C PHE A 176 -3.54 -3.48 -2.88
N VAL A 177 -4.54 -2.61 -2.72
CA VAL A 177 -5.29 -2.05 -3.86
C VAL A 177 -4.37 -1.27 -4.79
N MET A 178 -3.52 -0.39 -4.26
CA MET A 178 -2.52 0.34 -5.04
C MET A 178 -1.55 -0.61 -5.77
N MET A 179 -1.05 -1.63 -5.07
CA MET A 179 -0.16 -2.64 -5.67
C MET A 179 -0.87 -3.42 -6.77
N ALA A 180 -2.10 -3.88 -6.53
CA ALA A 180 -2.91 -4.59 -7.51
C ALA A 180 -3.10 -3.77 -8.80
N HIS A 181 -3.44 -2.49 -8.65
CA HIS A 181 -3.59 -1.56 -9.76
C HIS A 181 -2.30 -1.38 -10.58
N LEU A 182 -1.16 -1.21 -9.90
CA LEU A 182 0.15 -1.01 -10.53
C LEU A 182 0.67 -2.26 -11.25
N LEU A 183 0.44 -3.43 -10.67
CA LEU A 183 1.06 -4.70 -11.08
C LEU A 183 0.13 -5.59 -11.92
N GLY A 184 -1.16 -5.26 -12.00
CA GLY A 184 -2.15 -6.05 -12.75
C GLY A 184 -2.55 -7.35 -12.05
N PHE A 185 -2.66 -7.33 -10.72
CA PHE A 185 -3.21 -8.43 -9.92
C PHE A 185 -4.65 -8.16 -9.50
N SER A 186 -5.38 -9.21 -9.14
CA SER A 186 -6.62 -9.05 -8.38
C SER A 186 -6.27 -8.59 -6.95
N PRO A 187 -6.91 -7.53 -6.42
CA PRO A 187 -6.75 -7.16 -5.02
C PRO A 187 -7.09 -8.30 -4.05
N ALA A 188 -8.08 -9.13 -4.40
CA ALA A 188 -8.48 -10.26 -3.57
C ALA A 188 -7.34 -11.27 -3.34
N GLN A 189 -6.48 -11.50 -4.34
CA GLN A 189 -5.28 -12.34 -4.16
C GLN A 189 -4.29 -11.73 -3.17
N LEU A 190 -4.09 -10.40 -3.22
CA LEU A 190 -3.17 -9.75 -2.28
C LEU A 190 -3.74 -9.75 -0.86
N PHE A 191 -5.04 -9.55 -0.70
CA PHE A 191 -5.73 -9.58 0.59
C PHE A 191 -5.60 -10.93 1.32
N HIS A 192 -5.55 -12.05 0.58
CA HIS A 192 -5.57 -13.39 1.16
C HIS A 192 -4.19 -14.07 1.23
N ASN A 193 -3.21 -13.59 0.44
CA ASN A 193 -1.90 -14.26 0.34
C ASN A 193 -0.75 -13.44 0.93
N PHE A 194 -0.95 -12.15 1.20
CA PHE A 194 0.14 -11.29 1.65
C PHE A 194 -0.16 -10.67 3.02
N PHE A 195 0.88 -10.54 3.79
CA PHE A 195 0.90 -9.79 5.03
C PHE A 195 2.05 -8.78 5.00
N VAL A 196 1.78 -7.57 5.45
CA VAL A 196 2.78 -6.54 5.70
C VAL A 196 2.58 -6.02 7.12
N ALA A 197 3.60 -6.15 7.96
CA ALA A 197 3.53 -5.78 9.36
C ALA A 197 3.36 -4.26 9.58
N PRO A 198 2.89 -3.80 10.75
CA PRO A 198 2.95 -2.39 11.14
C PRO A 198 4.33 -1.78 10.93
N THR A 199 4.38 -0.53 10.49
CA THR A 199 5.56 0.24 10.06
C THR A 199 6.39 -0.37 8.94
N SER A 200 5.99 -1.51 8.39
CA SER A 200 6.74 -2.13 7.30
C SER A 200 6.75 -1.27 6.03
N VAL A 201 7.78 -1.48 5.25
CA VAL A 201 8.11 -0.72 4.05
C VAL A 201 8.01 -1.62 2.82
N THR A 202 7.16 -1.23 1.87
CA THR A 202 7.03 -1.87 0.55
C THR A 202 7.51 -0.89 -0.52
N VAL A 203 8.35 -1.35 -1.45
CA VAL A 203 9.00 -0.50 -2.46
C VAL A 203 8.71 -1.01 -3.86
N LEU A 204 8.15 -0.14 -4.69
CA LEU A 204 7.98 -0.37 -6.12
C LEU A 204 8.79 0.66 -6.91
N ASN A 205 9.40 0.22 -8.00
CA ASN A 205 10.12 1.11 -8.91
C ASN A 205 9.47 1.08 -10.30
N ALA A 206 9.36 2.24 -10.93
CA ALA A 206 9.06 2.30 -12.35
C ALA A 206 10.24 1.71 -13.13
N GLU A 207 9.95 0.87 -14.10
CA GLU A 207 10.88 0.28 -15.04
C GLU A 207 10.49 0.69 -16.45
N GLU A 208 11.39 1.30 -17.18
CA GLU A 208 11.18 1.77 -18.54
C GLU A 208 12.28 1.22 -19.44
N ARG A 209 12.02 0.07 -20.06
CA ARG A 209 12.96 -0.60 -20.99
C ARG A 209 12.81 -0.10 -22.41
N ILE A 210 11.65 0.47 -22.72
CA ILE A 210 11.32 1.08 -24.01
C ILE A 210 10.97 2.53 -23.72
N ALA A 211 11.60 3.47 -24.40
CA ALA A 211 11.32 4.89 -24.22
C ALA A 211 9.83 5.19 -24.33
N GLY A 212 9.30 6.00 -23.43
CA GLY A 212 7.90 6.39 -23.40
C GLY A 212 6.94 5.33 -22.87
N THR A 213 7.42 4.19 -22.32
CA THR A 213 6.56 3.15 -21.78
C THR A 213 7.14 2.56 -20.49
N ALA A 214 6.49 2.84 -19.37
CA ALA A 214 6.89 2.40 -18.05
C ALA A 214 5.90 1.37 -17.46
N MET A 215 6.43 0.48 -16.64
CA MET A 215 5.69 -0.41 -15.74
C MET A 215 6.28 -0.32 -14.34
N PHE A 216 5.52 -0.72 -13.34
CA PHE A 216 6.04 -0.82 -11.98
C PHE A 216 6.46 -2.25 -11.65
N ARG A 217 7.54 -2.36 -10.88
CA ARG A 217 8.04 -3.64 -10.37
C ARG A 217 8.30 -3.53 -8.87
N THR A 218 7.80 -4.49 -8.12
CA THR A 218 8.05 -4.56 -6.67
C THR A 218 9.47 -5.03 -6.43
N GLN A 219 10.20 -4.28 -5.62
CA GLN A 219 11.55 -4.59 -5.19
C GLN A 219 11.58 -5.17 -3.77
N VAL A 220 10.71 -4.68 -2.90
CA VAL A 220 10.64 -5.03 -1.47
C VAL A 220 9.19 -5.09 -1.05
N ILE A 221 8.82 -6.10 -0.26
CA ILE A 221 7.49 -6.21 0.35
C ILE A 221 7.67 -6.37 1.86
N GLY A 222 7.00 -5.52 2.64
CA GLY A 222 6.84 -5.70 4.08
C GLY A 222 8.13 -5.65 4.91
N CYS A 223 9.17 -4.94 4.47
CA CYS A 223 10.46 -4.91 5.15
C CYS A 223 10.42 -4.13 6.47
N THR A 224 10.76 -4.79 7.56
CA THR A 224 10.78 -4.27 8.94
C THR A 224 12.18 -4.11 9.52
N ARG A 225 13.23 -4.06 8.70
CA ARG A 225 14.63 -4.04 9.15
C ARG A 225 14.99 -2.93 10.16
N HIS A 226 14.19 -1.85 10.23
CA HIS A 226 14.36 -0.78 11.21
C HIS A 226 13.98 -1.21 12.63
N LEU A 227 13.25 -2.33 12.77
CA LEU A 227 12.87 -2.91 14.06
C LEU A 227 13.87 -3.97 14.55
N ALA A 228 14.73 -4.48 13.67
CA ALA A 228 15.61 -5.62 13.95
C ALA A 228 16.46 -5.40 15.20
N GLY A 229 16.34 -6.30 16.18
CA GLY A 229 17.05 -6.25 17.45
C GLY A 229 16.63 -5.13 18.42
N LEU A 230 15.64 -4.30 18.06
CA LEU A 230 15.22 -3.14 18.83
C LEU A 230 13.77 -3.23 19.33
N GLU A 231 12.85 -3.64 18.46
CA GLU A 231 11.43 -3.78 18.78
C GLU A 231 10.87 -5.02 18.07
N PRO A 232 10.14 -5.91 18.76
CA PRO A 232 9.51 -7.08 18.13
C PRO A 232 8.47 -6.65 17.08
N VAL A 233 8.50 -7.27 15.89
CA VAL A 233 7.52 -7.02 14.83
C VAL A 233 6.14 -7.47 15.29
N SER A 234 5.13 -6.62 15.08
CA SER A 234 3.74 -6.95 15.41
C SER A 234 3.15 -7.91 14.38
N ALA A 235 2.56 -9.00 14.84
CA ALA A 235 1.80 -9.95 14.03
C ALA A 235 0.39 -9.41 13.65
N SER A 236 -0.07 -8.34 14.29
CA SER A 236 -1.40 -7.72 14.06
C SER A 236 -2.57 -8.73 14.10
N GLY A 237 -2.45 -9.80 14.89
CA GLY A 237 -3.46 -10.84 14.98
C GLY A 237 -3.45 -11.89 13.86
N TYR A 238 -2.57 -11.78 12.85
CA TYR A 238 -2.49 -12.74 11.73
C TYR A 238 -1.66 -13.99 12.07
N PHE A 239 -0.58 -13.84 12.84
CA PHE A 239 0.35 -14.91 13.17
C PHE A 239 0.61 -14.98 14.67
N THR A 240 1.06 -16.14 15.15
CA THR A 240 1.53 -16.27 16.54
C THR A 240 2.88 -15.58 16.74
N GLU A 241 3.69 -15.58 15.69
CA GLU A 241 4.97 -14.85 15.62
C GLU A 241 5.23 -14.37 14.20
N VAL A 242 6.09 -13.38 14.04
CA VAL A 242 6.59 -12.92 12.74
C VAL A 242 8.05 -13.30 12.64
N PHE A 243 8.44 -13.93 11.51
CA PHE A 243 9.82 -14.27 11.23
C PHE A 243 10.71 -13.00 11.28
N GLN A 244 11.80 -13.10 12.02
CA GLN A 244 12.80 -12.03 12.16
C GLN A 244 14.20 -12.64 12.03
N ASP A 245 15.06 -11.97 11.27
CA ASP A 245 16.49 -12.29 11.17
C ASP A 245 17.27 -11.66 12.31
#